data_cb9c4b017b19b985fa6e029fac8330df
#
_entry.id   cb9c4b017b19b985fa6e029fac8330df
#
_cell.length_a   1.000
_cell.length_b   1.000
_cell.length_c   1.000
_cell.angle_alpha   90.00
_cell.angle_beta   90.00
_cell.angle_gamma   90.00
#
_symmetry.space_group_name_H-M   'P 1'
#
loop_
_entity.id
_entity.type
_entity.pdbx_description
1 polymer ?
#
loop_
_entity_poly.entity_id
_entity_poly.type
_entity_poly.pdbx_seq_one_letter_code
_entity_poly.pdbx_strand_id
1 'polypeptide(L)'
;RDAVAALEAARAAAWTRLPRAVPVEPPVPYPEDTLAYLANVYNHKARDFYARHGVKVIASAYESHEETGEVSLMITKHCVRFSLSLCPKQAKGVTGVQGTVKAEPMTITHGNEKLTLRFDCKPCEMHVVGQLKAGVPQSVRDIAQQTATSPIRFYRTRPVTPA
;
A
#
# COMPACT_ATOMS: atom_id res chain seq x y z
N ARG A 1 3.49 10.84 32.56
CA ARG A 1 4.41 9.89 31.88
C ARG A 1 4.35 8.50 32.52
N ASP A 2 4.41 8.41 33.85
CA ASP A 2 4.45 7.13 34.58
C ASP A 2 3.19 6.27 34.37
N ALA A 3 2.00 6.89 34.30
CA ALA A 3 0.76 6.19 34.02
C ALA A 3 0.72 5.57 32.61
N VAL A 4 1.30 6.24 31.60
CA VAL A 4 1.40 5.71 30.24
C VAL A 4 2.36 4.53 30.20
N ALA A 5 3.52 4.65 30.82
CA ALA A 5 4.49 3.57 30.91
C ALA A 5 3.92 2.35 31.65
N ALA A 6 3.20 2.57 32.74
CA ALA A 6 2.52 1.50 33.48
C ALA A 6 1.42 0.82 32.64
N LEU A 7 0.66 1.58 31.86
CA LEU A 7 -0.35 1.03 30.94
C LEU A 7 0.29 0.19 29.84
N GLU A 8 1.37 0.69 29.23
CA GLU A 8 2.10 -0.05 28.19
C GLU A 8 2.69 -1.36 28.73
N ALA A 9 3.28 -1.32 29.93
CA ALA A 9 3.79 -2.51 30.60
C ALA A 9 2.69 -3.52 30.91
N ALA A 10 1.55 -3.06 31.44
CA ALA A 10 0.40 -3.91 31.72
C ALA A 10 -0.18 -4.55 30.44
N ARG A 11 -0.30 -3.79 29.35
CA ARG A 11 -0.74 -4.31 28.05
C ARG A 11 0.22 -5.35 27.47
N ALA A 12 1.52 -5.10 27.57
CA ALA A 12 2.53 -6.05 27.11
C ALA A 12 2.52 -7.34 27.93
N ALA A 13 2.33 -7.25 29.25
CA ALA A 13 2.23 -8.40 30.14
C ALA A 13 0.95 -9.20 29.94
N ALA A 14 -0.18 -8.53 29.67
CA ALA A 14 -1.47 -9.17 29.45
C ALA A 14 -1.61 -9.77 28.05
N TRP A 15 -0.74 -9.42 27.10
CA TRP A 15 -0.83 -9.91 25.73
C TRP A 15 -0.30 -11.33 25.59
N THR A 16 -1.20 -12.26 25.28
CA THR A 16 -0.83 -13.64 24.98
C THR A 16 -0.75 -13.84 23.48
N ARG A 17 0.42 -14.22 22.99
CA ARG A 17 0.60 -14.53 21.57
C ARG A 17 -0.11 -15.81 21.22
N LEU A 18 -0.94 -15.77 20.20
CA LEU A 18 -1.57 -16.97 19.67
C LEU A 18 -0.52 -17.99 19.22
N PRO A 19 -0.73 -19.29 19.44
CA PRO A 19 0.15 -20.33 18.93
C PRO A 19 0.20 -20.25 17.40
N ARG A 20 1.35 -20.59 16.83
CA ARG A 20 1.48 -20.70 15.38
C ARG A 20 0.58 -21.83 14.89
N ALA A 21 -0.25 -21.54 13.90
CA ALA A 21 -1.04 -22.57 13.23
C ALA A 21 -0.12 -23.62 12.56
N VAL A 22 -0.57 -24.86 12.57
CA VAL A 22 0.10 -25.93 11.82
C VAL A 22 -0.04 -25.65 10.33
N PRO A 23 1.03 -25.73 9.54
CA PRO A 23 0.93 -25.60 8.08
C PRO A 23 -0.04 -26.62 7.51
N VAL A 24 -0.89 -26.18 6.59
CA VAL A 24 -1.79 -27.06 5.84
C VAL A 24 -1.10 -27.47 4.54
N GLU A 25 -1.08 -28.75 4.24
CA GLU A 25 -0.54 -29.30 3.00
C GLU A 25 -1.64 -30.10 2.26
N PRO A 26 -1.90 -29.80 0.97
CA PRO A 26 -1.30 -28.72 0.18
C PRO A 26 -1.72 -27.34 0.71
N PRO A 27 -0.93 -26.28 0.42
CA PRO A 27 -1.26 -24.93 0.86
C PRO A 27 -2.61 -24.47 0.34
N VAL A 28 -3.36 -23.75 1.18
CA VAL A 28 -4.66 -23.19 0.77
C VAL A 28 -4.47 -22.28 -0.44
N PRO A 29 -5.23 -22.47 -1.53
CA PRO A 29 -5.13 -21.62 -2.70
C PRO A 29 -5.42 -20.15 -2.37
N TYR A 30 -4.63 -19.24 -2.96
CA TYR A 30 -4.92 -17.82 -2.90
C TYR A 30 -6.18 -17.53 -3.73
N PRO A 31 -7.05 -16.58 -3.31
CA PRO A 31 -8.31 -16.32 -4.01
C PRO A 31 -8.19 -15.86 -5.46
N GLU A 32 -7.05 -15.22 -5.78
CA GLU A 32 -6.76 -14.68 -7.11
C GLU A 32 -5.59 -15.43 -7.74
N ASP A 33 -5.66 -15.70 -9.03
CA ASP A 33 -4.59 -16.36 -9.78
C ASP A 33 -3.62 -15.36 -10.44
N THR A 34 -3.96 -14.07 -10.40
CA THR A 34 -3.19 -12.98 -11.00
C THR A 34 -3.05 -11.83 -10.02
N LEU A 35 -1.83 -11.43 -9.72
CA LEU A 35 -1.51 -10.29 -8.88
C LEU A 35 -0.88 -9.17 -9.71
N ALA A 36 -1.52 -7.99 -9.68
CA ALA A 36 -0.95 -6.77 -10.23
C ALA A 36 0.12 -6.17 -9.28
N TYR A 37 0.85 -5.17 -9.74
CA TYR A 37 1.84 -4.45 -8.95
C TYR A 37 1.30 -3.90 -7.60
N LEU A 38 -0.02 -3.67 -7.51
CA LEU A 38 -0.71 -3.23 -6.30
C LEU A 38 -0.66 -4.24 -5.14
N ALA A 39 -0.40 -5.52 -5.43
CA ALA A 39 -0.18 -6.54 -4.40
C ALA A 39 1.17 -6.37 -3.68
N ASN A 40 1.99 -5.43 -4.14
CA ASN A 40 3.25 -5.04 -3.52
C ASN A 40 4.22 -6.22 -3.30
N VAL A 41 4.30 -7.10 -4.28
CA VAL A 41 5.22 -8.26 -4.26
C VAL A 41 6.62 -7.79 -4.58
N TYR A 42 7.36 -7.43 -3.54
CA TYR A 42 8.63 -6.73 -3.66
C TYR A 42 9.84 -7.67 -3.82
N ASN A 43 9.87 -8.80 -3.12
CA ASN A 43 11.01 -9.70 -3.10
C ASN A 43 10.63 -11.14 -3.48
N HIS A 44 11.64 -11.96 -3.77
CA HIS A 44 11.44 -13.35 -4.18
C HIS A 44 10.73 -14.20 -3.11
N LYS A 45 10.90 -13.92 -1.82
CA LYS A 45 10.22 -14.67 -0.75
C LYS A 45 8.71 -14.46 -0.77
N ALA A 46 8.28 -13.20 -1.01
CA ALA A 46 6.87 -12.89 -1.20
C ALA A 46 6.33 -13.54 -2.48
N ARG A 47 7.11 -13.51 -3.57
CA ARG A 47 6.76 -14.17 -4.83
C ARG A 47 6.59 -15.68 -4.65
N ASP A 48 7.55 -16.34 -3.99
CA ASP A 48 7.52 -17.77 -3.72
C ASP A 48 6.31 -18.16 -2.84
N PHE A 49 5.95 -17.30 -1.89
CA PHE A 49 4.75 -17.49 -1.08
C PHE A 49 3.50 -17.55 -1.96
N TYR A 50 3.27 -16.53 -2.78
CA TYR A 50 2.08 -16.49 -3.65
C TYR A 50 2.09 -17.62 -4.69
N ALA A 51 3.23 -17.93 -5.29
CA ALA A 51 3.36 -19.04 -6.23
C ALA A 51 2.99 -20.39 -5.60
N ARG A 52 3.45 -20.63 -4.35
CA ARG A 52 3.09 -21.83 -3.58
C ARG A 52 1.59 -21.93 -3.32
N HIS A 53 0.93 -20.79 -3.18
CA HIS A 53 -0.52 -20.72 -3.01
C HIS A 53 -1.30 -20.66 -4.32
N GLY A 54 -0.67 -21.00 -5.46
CA GLY A 54 -1.32 -21.19 -6.75
C GLY A 54 -1.48 -19.95 -7.61
N VAL A 55 -0.88 -18.82 -7.24
CA VAL A 55 -0.89 -17.62 -8.08
C VAL A 55 0.02 -17.83 -9.29
N LYS A 56 -0.53 -17.65 -10.49
CA LYS A 56 0.15 -17.93 -11.76
C LYS A 56 0.89 -16.72 -12.31
N VAL A 57 0.29 -15.55 -12.20
CA VAL A 57 0.85 -14.28 -12.68
C VAL A 57 1.09 -13.37 -11.49
N ILE A 58 2.34 -13.00 -11.27
CA ILE A 58 2.76 -12.17 -10.14
C ILE A 58 3.58 -11.01 -10.68
N ALA A 59 2.95 -9.84 -10.78
CA ALA A 59 3.65 -8.60 -11.12
C ALA A 59 4.45 -8.14 -9.89
N SER A 60 5.67 -7.69 -10.14
CA SER A 60 6.52 -7.13 -9.10
C SER A 60 5.98 -5.80 -8.59
N ALA A 61 6.30 -5.48 -7.33
CA ALA A 61 6.06 -4.15 -6.77
C ALA A 61 6.73 -3.09 -7.63
N TYR A 62 6.09 -1.93 -7.70
CA TYR A 62 6.53 -0.84 -8.57
C TYR A 62 7.96 -0.38 -8.26
N GLU A 63 8.33 -0.36 -7.00
CA GLU A 63 9.64 0.05 -6.51
C GLU A 63 10.74 -0.99 -6.78
N SER A 64 10.39 -2.20 -7.18
CA SER A 64 11.37 -3.28 -7.41
C SER A 64 12.06 -3.20 -8.78
N HIS A 65 11.58 -2.36 -9.68
CA HIS A 65 12.11 -2.19 -11.04
C HIS A 65 12.02 -0.73 -11.49
N GLU A 66 12.79 -0.37 -12.48
CA GLU A 66 12.73 0.97 -13.07
C GLU A 66 11.59 1.02 -14.08
N GLU A 67 10.54 1.72 -13.72
CA GLU A 67 9.49 2.08 -14.65
C GLU A 67 9.62 3.53 -15.05
N THR A 68 9.54 3.78 -16.34
CA THR A 68 9.48 5.13 -16.91
C THR A 68 8.03 5.41 -17.24
N GLY A 69 7.38 6.26 -16.48
CA GLY A 69 6.00 6.63 -16.75
C GLY A 69 5.22 7.07 -15.53
N GLU A 70 4.00 7.50 -15.78
CA GLU A 70 3.08 7.87 -14.71
C GLU A 70 2.35 6.66 -14.18
N VAL A 71 2.31 6.55 -12.85
CA VAL A 71 1.63 5.47 -12.15
C VAL A 71 0.80 5.97 -11.01
N SER A 72 -0.10 5.14 -10.54
CA SER A 72 -0.84 5.39 -9.30
C SER A 72 0.10 5.21 -8.11
N LEU A 73 0.60 6.32 -7.58
CA LEU A 73 1.43 6.34 -6.37
C LEU A 73 0.60 6.09 -5.11
N MET A 74 -0.69 6.44 -5.15
CA MET A 74 -1.63 6.21 -4.06
C MET A 74 -3.02 5.96 -4.62
N ILE A 75 -3.74 5.00 -4.03
CA ILE A 75 -5.16 4.76 -4.28
C ILE A 75 -5.91 4.98 -2.97
N THR A 76 -6.96 5.78 -3.00
CA THR A 76 -7.73 6.11 -1.80
C THR A 76 -9.23 6.10 -2.07
N LYS A 77 -9.99 5.71 -1.06
CA LYS A 77 -11.46 5.84 -1.05
C LYS A 77 -11.91 7.27 -0.76
N HIS A 78 -11.05 8.09 -0.15
CA HIS A 78 -11.32 9.51 0.00
C HIS A 78 -11.25 10.20 -1.37
N CYS A 79 -12.34 10.84 -1.79
CA CYS A 79 -12.44 11.46 -3.09
C CYS A 79 -12.59 12.97 -2.95
N VAL A 80 -11.62 13.73 -3.44
CA VAL A 80 -11.63 15.21 -3.40
C VAL A 80 -12.83 15.79 -4.17
N ARG A 81 -13.22 15.18 -5.30
CA ARG A 81 -14.45 15.60 -6.02
C ARG A 81 -15.70 15.49 -5.14
N PHE A 82 -15.79 14.42 -4.37
CA PHE A 82 -16.89 14.23 -3.45
C PHE A 82 -16.90 15.31 -2.37
N SER A 83 -15.73 15.56 -1.76
CA SER A 83 -15.59 16.57 -0.71
C SER A 83 -15.89 17.99 -1.19
N LEU A 84 -15.67 18.27 -2.48
CA LEU A 84 -15.98 19.56 -3.10
C LEU A 84 -17.39 19.62 -3.73
N SER A 85 -18.23 18.62 -3.49
CA SER A 85 -19.57 18.51 -4.11
C SER A 85 -19.55 18.46 -5.64
N LEU A 86 -18.46 17.98 -6.24
CA LEU A 86 -18.26 17.84 -7.69
C LEU A 86 -18.43 16.39 -8.17
N CYS A 87 -18.92 15.49 -7.31
CA CYS A 87 -19.07 14.08 -7.66
C CYS A 87 -20.21 13.88 -8.68
N PRO A 88 -19.95 13.34 -9.89
CA PRO A 88 -20.97 13.18 -10.92
C PRO A 88 -22.09 12.20 -10.54
N LYS A 89 -21.85 11.29 -9.58
CA LYS A 89 -22.88 10.38 -9.07
C LYS A 89 -23.86 11.07 -8.12
N GLN A 90 -23.43 12.13 -7.43
CA GLN A 90 -24.22 12.82 -6.42
C GLN A 90 -24.68 14.22 -6.86
N ALA A 91 -24.04 14.80 -7.86
CA ALA A 91 -24.38 16.10 -8.40
C ALA A 91 -25.70 16.12 -9.25
N LYS A 92 -26.46 15.04 -9.22
CA LYS A 92 -27.77 14.98 -9.89
C LYS A 92 -28.73 15.96 -9.21
N GLY A 93 -29.14 16.99 -9.94
CA GLY A 93 -30.07 18.00 -9.46
C GLY A 93 -29.44 19.25 -8.84
N VAL A 94 -28.11 19.37 -8.83
CA VAL A 94 -27.43 20.59 -8.42
C VAL A 94 -27.56 21.62 -9.55
N THR A 95 -28.36 22.64 -9.31
CA THR A 95 -28.45 23.81 -10.16
C THR A 95 -27.57 24.91 -9.64
N GLY A 96 -26.79 25.54 -10.51
CA GLY A 96 -25.89 26.64 -10.15
C GLY A 96 -24.44 26.47 -10.64
N VAL A 97 -23.57 27.31 -10.14
CA VAL A 97 -22.16 27.36 -10.57
C VAL A 97 -21.43 25.99 -10.42
N GLN A 98 -21.79 25.22 -9.39
CA GLN A 98 -21.22 23.90 -9.15
C GLN A 98 -21.53 22.90 -10.26
N GLY A 99 -22.67 22.97 -10.91
CA GLY A 99 -23.05 22.12 -12.05
C GLY A 99 -22.29 22.44 -13.34
N THR A 100 -21.68 23.60 -13.42
CA THR A 100 -20.92 24.08 -14.60
C THR A 100 -19.42 23.95 -14.47
N VAL A 101 -18.90 23.72 -13.25
CA VAL A 101 -17.48 23.58 -13.00
C VAL A 101 -17.03 22.17 -13.40
N LYS A 102 -16.18 22.10 -14.43
CA LYS A 102 -15.53 20.84 -14.79
C LYS A 102 -14.46 20.52 -13.76
N ALA A 103 -14.60 19.39 -13.08
CA ALA A 103 -13.68 18.95 -12.03
C ALA A 103 -12.38 18.28 -12.59
N GLU A 104 -12.13 18.39 -13.88
CA GLU A 104 -10.96 17.77 -14.52
C GLU A 104 -10.29 18.74 -15.50
N PRO A 105 -8.95 18.66 -15.60
CA PRO A 105 -8.03 17.85 -14.77
C PRO A 105 -7.82 18.48 -13.39
N MET A 106 -7.86 17.65 -12.32
CA MET A 106 -7.49 18.09 -10.97
C MET A 106 -6.08 17.66 -10.65
N THR A 107 -5.36 18.52 -9.94
CA THR A 107 -3.97 18.26 -9.54
C THR A 107 -3.75 18.60 -8.08
N ILE A 108 -2.79 17.89 -7.45
CA ILE A 108 -2.26 18.23 -6.13
C ILE A 108 -0.83 18.71 -6.31
N THR A 109 -0.48 19.79 -5.65
CA THR A 109 0.90 20.30 -5.59
C THR A 109 1.47 20.01 -4.20
N HIS A 110 2.62 19.38 -4.14
CA HIS A 110 3.38 19.16 -2.92
C HIS A 110 4.82 19.61 -3.12
N GLY A 111 5.19 20.73 -2.50
CA GLY A 111 6.45 21.38 -2.81
C GLY A 111 6.55 21.75 -4.29
N ASN A 112 7.54 21.21 -4.96
CA ASN A 112 7.76 21.43 -6.40
C ASN A 112 7.14 20.32 -7.27
N GLU A 113 6.47 19.34 -6.69
CA GLU A 113 5.86 18.25 -7.41
C GLU A 113 4.39 18.54 -7.70
N LYS A 114 3.97 18.26 -8.93
CA LYS A 114 2.59 18.33 -9.37
C LYS A 114 2.12 16.94 -9.72
N LEU A 115 1.12 16.45 -8.99
CA LEU A 115 0.54 15.13 -9.15
C LEU A 115 -0.87 15.26 -9.73
N THR A 116 -1.23 14.36 -10.63
CA THR A 116 -2.55 14.37 -11.27
C THR A 116 -3.53 13.49 -10.49
N LEU A 117 -4.76 13.94 -10.30
CA LEU A 117 -5.82 13.14 -9.71
C LEU A 117 -6.63 12.47 -10.82
N ARG A 118 -6.70 11.15 -10.77
CA ARG A 118 -7.55 10.33 -11.64
C ARG A 118 -8.64 9.70 -10.80
N PHE A 119 -9.87 9.73 -11.31
CA PHE A 119 -11.04 9.27 -10.59
C PHE A 119 -11.62 8.03 -11.27
N ASP A 120 -11.59 6.90 -10.57
CA ASP A 120 -12.34 5.72 -10.98
C ASP A 120 -13.66 5.67 -10.21
N CYS A 121 -14.71 6.10 -10.89
CA CYS A 121 -16.03 6.23 -10.29
C CYS A 121 -16.76 4.88 -10.12
N LYS A 122 -16.34 3.79 -10.79
CA LYS A 122 -16.95 2.47 -10.61
C LYS A 122 -16.70 1.95 -9.20
N PRO A 123 -15.43 1.71 -8.79
CA PRO A 123 -15.11 1.27 -7.43
C PRO A 123 -15.11 2.42 -6.41
N CYS A 124 -15.42 3.67 -6.82
CA CYS A 124 -15.28 4.88 -5.99
C CYS A 124 -13.86 5.03 -5.42
N GLU A 125 -12.88 5.14 -6.31
CA GLU A 125 -11.47 5.32 -5.98
C GLU A 125 -10.92 6.58 -6.63
N MET A 126 -10.04 7.24 -5.89
CA MET A 126 -9.22 8.33 -6.41
C MET A 126 -7.76 7.88 -6.43
N HIS A 127 -7.12 8.06 -7.56
CA HIS A 127 -5.72 7.75 -7.77
C HIS A 127 -4.91 9.05 -7.79
N VAL A 128 -3.86 9.10 -7.02
CA VAL A 128 -2.83 10.13 -7.14
C VAL A 128 -1.77 9.59 -8.07
N VAL A 129 -1.68 10.20 -9.24
CA VAL A 129 -0.83 9.74 -10.34
C VAL A 129 0.38 10.66 -10.48
N GLY A 130 1.54 10.06 -10.59
CA GLY A 130 2.80 10.74 -10.76
C GLY A 130 3.91 9.80 -11.17
N GLN A 131 5.14 10.28 -11.15
CA GLN A 131 6.32 9.49 -11.45
C GLN A 131 7.07 9.13 -10.17
N LEU A 132 7.67 7.93 -10.13
CA LEU A 132 8.61 7.60 -9.06
C LEU A 132 9.87 8.46 -9.19
N LYS A 133 10.37 8.91 -8.05
CA LYS A 133 11.65 9.65 -8.01
C LYS A 133 12.80 8.74 -8.44
N ALA A 134 13.67 9.24 -9.27
CA ALA A 134 14.91 8.57 -9.62
C ALA A 134 15.72 8.25 -8.33
N GLY A 135 16.24 7.05 -8.24
CA GLY A 135 17.07 6.59 -7.12
C GLY A 135 16.31 5.87 -5.99
N VAL A 136 14.99 6.08 -5.83
CA VAL A 136 14.20 5.29 -4.86
C VAL A 136 14.26 3.79 -5.18
N PRO A 137 14.11 3.34 -6.44
CA PRO A 137 14.21 1.92 -6.77
C PRO A 137 15.55 1.29 -6.40
N GLN A 138 16.66 2.02 -6.50
CA GLN A 138 17.98 1.50 -6.19
C GLN A 138 18.16 1.25 -4.68
N SER A 139 17.84 2.23 -3.84
CA SER A 139 17.96 2.08 -2.39
C SER A 139 17.08 0.95 -1.85
N VAL A 140 15.91 0.78 -2.43
CA VAL A 140 14.95 -0.27 -2.05
C VAL A 140 15.43 -1.63 -2.55
N ARG A 141 16.06 -1.72 -3.74
CA ARG A 141 16.71 -2.95 -4.23
C ARG A 141 17.87 -3.37 -3.34
N ASP A 142 18.69 -2.44 -2.89
CA ASP A 142 19.81 -2.73 -1.99
C ASP A 142 19.31 -3.33 -0.68
N ILE A 143 18.24 -2.81 -0.11
CA ILE A 143 17.57 -3.37 1.07
C ILE A 143 17.02 -4.78 0.79
N ALA A 144 16.39 -5.00 -0.37
CA ALA A 144 15.87 -6.31 -0.72
C ALA A 144 16.97 -7.36 -0.93
N GLN A 145 18.08 -6.98 -1.54
CA GLN A 145 19.24 -7.86 -1.69
C GLN A 145 19.87 -8.19 -0.34
N GLN A 146 19.99 -7.23 0.56
CA GLN A 146 20.49 -7.45 1.92
C GLN A 146 19.57 -8.37 2.73
N THR A 147 18.25 -8.22 2.60
CA THR A 147 17.29 -9.09 3.28
C THR A 147 17.20 -10.48 2.66
N ALA A 148 17.52 -10.64 1.37
CA ALA A 148 17.56 -11.94 0.72
C ALA A 148 18.70 -12.83 1.22
N THR A 149 19.81 -12.23 1.63
CA THR A 149 20.99 -12.95 2.16
C THR A 149 20.93 -13.19 3.67
N SER A 150 20.08 -12.46 4.37
CA SER A 150 19.90 -12.63 5.82
C SER A 150 18.74 -13.59 6.10
N PRO A 151 18.92 -14.64 6.91
CA PRO A 151 17.80 -15.45 7.34
C PRO A 151 16.79 -14.55 8.07
N ILE A 152 15.50 -14.65 7.69
CA ILE A 152 14.44 -13.89 8.35
C ILE A 152 14.44 -14.29 9.83
N ARG A 153 15.04 -13.48 10.67
CA ARG A 153 14.93 -13.63 12.11
C ARG A 153 13.61 -12.97 12.54
N PHE A 154 12.63 -13.80 12.78
CA PHE A 154 11.48 -13.34 13.55
C PHE A 154 11.98 -13.08 14.98
N TYR A 155 12.07 -11.81 15.35
CA TYR A 155 12.42 -11.45 16.72
C TYR A 155 11.36 -12.00 17.65
N ARG A 156 11.70 -13.03 18.41
CA ARG A 156 10.85 -13.57 19.48
C ARG A 156 10.72 -12.61 20.65
N THR A 157 11.67 -11.68 20.77
CA THR A 157 11.67 -10.64 21.80
C THR A 157 12.23 -9.36 21.18
N ARG A 158 11.58 -8.20 21.45
CA ARG A 158 12.21 -6.92 21.21
C ARG A 158 13.50 -6.88 22.06
N PRO A 159 14.66 -6.52 21.50
CA PRO A 159 15.81 -6.26 22.34
C PRO A 159 15.46 -5.12 23.30
N VAL A 160 15.48 -5.42 24.57
CA VAL A 160 15.39 -4.39 25.62
C VAL A 160 16.73 -3.66 25.57
N THR A 161 16.72 -2.42 25.11
CA THR A 161 17.89 -1.55 25.22
C THR A 161 18.13 -1.33 26.71
N PRO A 162 19.28 -1.71 27.29
CA PRO A 162 19.56 -1.36 28.68
C PRO A 162 19.64 0.15 28.81
N ALA A 163 19.08 0.66 29.90
CA ALA A 163 19.05 2.07 30.27
C ALA A 163 20.47 2.60 30.54
#